data_98355472c4ba904477660eda887a6dbe
#
_entry.id   98355472c4ba904477660eda887a6dbe
#
_cell.length_a   1.000
_cell.length_b   1.000
_cell.length_c   1.000
_cell.angle_alpha   90.00
_cell.angle_beta   90.00
_cell.angle_gamma   90.00
#
_symmetry.space_group_name_H-M   'P 1'
#
loop_
_entity.id
_entity.type
_entity.pdbx_description
1 polymer ?
#
loop_
_entity_poly.entity_id
_entity_poly.type
_entity_poly.pdbx_seq_one_letter_code
_entity_poly.pdbx_strand_id
1 'polypeptide(L)'
;VKPTESVEVEYNTIEVPRGGIYSLVLSDGTKVFLNSDSRLKYPVTFNGEDRRVELSGEAFFEVVSDSLHPFIVHTRDMETHVLGTTFDIQAYPDELTTKTTLLTGRVLVSVNHLSLTETLKPGLQASWTKGTDKITVKKVNVATQALWRDGIIMLDDDELDDVMRMLARWYNVTYKFKGDRSVK
;
A
#
# COMPACT_ATOMS: atom_id res chain seq x y z
N VAL A 1 -37.69 -7.85 -22.32
CA VAL A 1 -36.54 -7.73 -21.36
C VAL A 1 -35.55 -6.82 -22.07
N LYS A 2 -35.36 -5.57 -21.59
CA LYS A 2 -34.31 -4.68 -22.10
C LYS A 2 -32.96 -5.24 -21.63
N PRO A 3 -31.91 -5.26 -22.46
CA PRO A 3 -30.58 -5.55 -22.01
C PRO A 3 -30.16 -4.45 -21.01
N THR A 4 -29.71 -4.84 -19.84
CA THR A 4 -29.05 -3.94 -18.91
C THR A 4 -27.75 -3.51 -19.59
N GLU A 5 -27.65 -2.25 -20.02
CA GLU A 5 -26.39 -1.69 -20.51
C GLU A 5 -25.39 -1.83 -19.37
N SER A 6 -24.34 -2.60 -19.60
CA SER A 6 -23.19 -2.63 -18.70
C SER A 6 -22.55 -1.24 -18.74
N VAL A 7 -22.71 -0.47 -17.68
CA VAL A 7 -22.02 0.81 -17.55
C VAL A 7 -20.53 0.48 -17.51
N GLU A 8 -19.81 0.85 -18.56
CA GLU A 8 -18.36 0.67 -18.62
C GLU A 8 -17.71 1.53 -17.54
N VAL A 9 -16.98 0.92 -16.63
CA VAL A 9 -16.33 1.63 -15.53
C VAL A 9 -15.08 2.33 -16.09
N GLU A 10 -15.08 3.66 -16.04
CA GLU A 10 -13.94 4.47 -16.43
C GLU A 10 -12.92 4.53 -15.29
N TYR A 11 -11.62 4.35 -15.62
CA TYR A 11 -10.52 4.34 -14.66
C TYR A 11 -9.54 5.48 -14.92
N ASN A 12 -9.05 6.08 -13.84
CA ASN A 12 -7.88 6.95 -13.83
C ASN A 12 -6.64 6.17 -13.35
N THR A 13 -5.48 6.59 -13.82
CA THR A 13 -4.20 6.11 -13.31
C THR A 13 -3.31 7.31 -12.99
N ILE A 14 -2.75 7.32 -11.78
CA ILE A 14 -1.73 8.28 -11.36
C ILE A 14 -0.42 7.52 -11.18
N GLU A 15 0.64 8.04 -11.77
CA GLU A 15 2.01 7.55 -11.61
C GLU A 15 2.86 8.65 -11.00
N VAL A 16 3.46 8.35 -9.85
CA VAL A 16 4.38 9.25 -9.14
C VAL A 16 5.79 8.82 -9.47
N PRO A 17 6.59 9.69 -10.12
CA PRO A 17 7.97 9.36 -10.46
C PRO A 17 8.84 9.27 -9.19
N ARG A 18 10.04 8.76 -9.32
CA ARG A 18 11.07 8.81 -8.28
C ARG A 18 11.33 10.26 -7.88
N GLY A 19 11.52 10.50 -6.60
CA GLY A 19 11.71 11.83 -6.03
C GLY A 19 10.42 12.64 -5.87
N GLY A 20 9.26 12.08 -6.23
CA GLY A 20 7.96 12.74 -6.10
C GLY A 20 7.12 12.18 -4.96
N ILE A 21 6.23 13.00 -4.44
CA ILE A 21 5.11 12.62 -3.56
C ILE A 21 3.87 13.28 -4.13
N TYR A 22 2.74 12.60 -4.10
CA TYR A 22 1.48 13.14 -4.61
C TYR A 22 0.33 12.79 -3.67
N SER A 23 -0.66 13.67 -3.58
CA SER A 23 -1.88 13.40 -2.83
C SER A 23 -3.11 13.70 -3.66
N LEU A 24 -4.17 12.91 -3.45
CA LEU A 24 -5.45 13.09 -4.12
C LEU A 24 -6.60 12.72 -3.18
N VAL A 25 -7.79 13.17 -3.56
CA VAL A 25 -9.04 12.77 -2.92
C VAL A 25 -9.87 12.00 -3.96
N LEU A 26 -10.28 10.79 -3.62
CA LEU A 26 -11.14 9.95 -4.45
C LEU A 26 -12.60 10.42 -4.42
N SER A 27 -13.43 9.89 -5.29
CA SER A 27 -14.84 10.29 -5.43
C SER A 27 -15.70 10.03 -4.18
N ASP A 28 -15.28 9.12 -3.31
CA ASP A 28 -15.93 8.84 -2.01
C ASP A 28 -15.43 9.73 -0.87
N GLY A 29 -14.47 10.63 -1.13
CA GLY A 29 -13.83 11.49 -0.14
C GLY A 29 -12.60 10.86 0.53
N THR A 30 -12.24 9.63 0.21
CA THR A 30 -11.02 8.97 0.69
C THR A 30 -9.79 9.74 0.23
N LYS A 31 -8.88 10.06 1.18
CA LYS A 31 -7.61 10.70 0.86
C LYS A 31 -6.53 9.65 0.67
N VAL A 32 -5.75 9.83 -0.38
CA VAL A 32 -4.61 8.96 -0.70
C VAL A 32 -3.37 9.81 -0.86
N PHE A 33 -2.29 9.39 -0.21
CA PHE A 33 -0.95 9.95 -0.39
C PHE A 33 -0.10 8.85 -1.04
N LEU A 34 0.55 9.18 -2.14
CA LEU A 34 1.40 8.27 -2.91
C LEU A 34 2.84 8.67 -2.73
N ASN A 35 3.68 7.71 -2.35
CA ASN A 35 5.12 7.89 -2.23
C ASN A 35 5.82 7.78 -3.60
N SER A 36 7.11 8.05 -3.62
CA SER A 36 7.98 7.98 -4.80
C SER A 36 7.91 6.60 -5.47
N ASP A 37 7.94 6.58 -6.81
CA ASP A 37 7.94 5.35 -7.63
C ASP A 37 6.66 4.51 -7.43
N SER A 38 5.50 5.18 -7.27
CA SER A 38 4.22 4.54 -6.97
C SER A 38 3.16 4.83 -8.03
N ARG A 39 2.26 3.89 -8.23
CA ARG A 39 1.16 3.96 -9.17
C ARG A 39 -0.14 3.53 -8.51
N LEU A 40 -1.19 4.35 -8.70
CA LEU A 40 -2.55 4.05 -8.27
C LEU A 40 -3.49 4.06 -9.47
N LYS A 41 -4.26 2.98 -9.66
CA LYS A 41 -5.37 2.92 -10.61
C LYS A 41 -6.68 2.83 -9.81
N TYR A 42 -7.64 3.68 -10.14
CA TYR A 42 -8.90 3.80 -9.43
C TYR A 42 -10.03 4.22 -10.37
N PRO A 43 -11.29 3.81 -10.11
CA PRO A 43 -12.42 4.23 -10.92
C PRO A 43 -12.72 5.72 -10.72
N VAL A 44 -13.22 6.40 -11.75
CA VAL A 44 -13.66 7.81 -11.67
C VAL A 44 -14.74 7.98 -10.60
N THR A 45 -15.64 6.99 -10.49
CA THR A 45 -16.67 6.91 -9.45
C THR A 45 -16.83 5.47 -8.96
N PHE A 46 -17.07 5.31 -7.65
CA PHE A 46 -17.39 4.00 -7.07
C PHE A 46 -18.90 3.73 -7.19
N ASN A 47 -19.31 2.92 -8.15
CA ASN A 47 -20.70 2.59 -8.42
C ASN A 47 -21.03 1.11 -8.17
N GLY A 48 -20.07 0.33 -7.63
CA GLY A 48 -20.20 -1.11 -7.37
C GLY A 48 -20.55 -1.42 -5.92
N GLU A 49 -20.54 -2.70 -5.61
CA GLU A 49 -20.73 -3.23 -4.25
C GLU A 49 -19.50 -2.98 -3.36
N ASP A 50 -18.35 -2.68 -3.95
CA ASP A 50 -17.12 -2.33 -3.26
C ASP A 50 -16.45 -1.08 -3.89
N ARG A 51 -15.48 -0.51 -3.17
CA ARG A 51 -14.63 0.61 -3.56
C ARG A 51 -13.22 0.07 -3.81
N ARG A 52 -12.96 -0.38 -5.04
CA ARG A 52 -11.72 -1.09 -5.38
C ARG A 52 -10.73 -0.18 -6.09
N VAL A 53 -9.46 -0.23 -5.63
CA VAL A 53 -8.31 0.43 -6.26
C VAL A 53 -7.15 -0.56 -6.41
N GLU A 54 -6.26 -0.30 -7.37
CA GLU A 54 -5.05 -1.10 -7.60
C GLU A 54 -3.81 -0.26 -7.28
N LEU A 55 -2.92 -0.78 -6.43
CA LEU A 55 -1.70 -0.11 -5.99
C LEU A 55 -0.45 -0.90 -6.39
N SER A 56 0.54 -0.18 -6.91
CA SER A 56 1.93 -0.64 -7.04
C SER A 56 2.83 0.44 -6.43
N GLY A 57 3.70 0.10 -5.49
CA GLY A 57 4.49 1.06 -4.72
C GLY A 57 3.95 1.26 -3.31
N GLU A 58 4.04 2.46 -2.78
CA GLU A 58 3.64 2.79 -1.41
C GLU A 58 2.59 3.89 -1.37
N ALA A 59 1.55 3.66 -0.56
CA ALA A 59 0.49 4.63 -0.37
C ALA A 59 -0.08 4.59 1.05
N PHE A 60 -0.38 5.78 1.56
CA PHE A 60 -1.10 5.99 2.80
C PHE A 60 -2.54 6.39 2.49
N PHE A 61 -3.49 5.74 3.17
CA PHE A 61 -4.92 5.90 2.95
C PHE A 61 -5.61 6.42 4.22
N GLU A 62 -6.44 7.45 4.06
CA GLU A 62 -7.44 7.88 5.04
C GLU A 62 -8.82 7.59 4.44
N VAL A 63 -9.33 6.37 4.68
CA VAL A 63 -10.55 5.89 4.05
C VAL A 63 -11.78 6.37 4.79
N VAL A 64 -12.73 6.96 4.05
CA VAL A 64 -14.03 7.36 4.57
C VAL A 64 -14.83 6.13 5.01
N SER A 65 -15.45 6.22 6.19
CA SER A 65 -16.21 5.11 6.76
C SER A 65 -17.49 4.83 5.95
N ASP A 66 -17.60 3.62 5.43
CA ASP A 66 -18.80 3.07 4.80
C ASP A 66 -18.81 1.55 5.04
N SER A 67 -19.76 1.09 5.85
CA SER A 67 -19.90 -0.32 6.20
C SER A 67 -20.63 -1.15 5.15
N LEU A 68 -21.28 -0.50 4.19
CA LEU A 68 -22.04 -1.17 3.13
C LEU A 68 -21.17 -1.45 1.91
N HIS A 69 -20.19 -0.56 1.64
CA HIS A 69 -19.30 -0.66 0.48
C HIS A 69 -17.84 -0.73 0.96
N PRO A 70 -17.29 -1.93 1.18
CA PRO A 70 -15.89 -2.10 1.61
C PRO A 70 -14.92 -1.39 0.65
N PHE A 71 -13.85 -0.80 1.21
CA PHE A 71 -12.75 -0.27 0.41
C PHE A 71 -11.66 -1.34 0.30
N ILE A 72 -11.26 -1.66 -0.92
CA ILE A 72 -10.34 -2.75 -1.22
C ILE A 72 -9.13 -2.19 -1.99
N VAL A 73 -7.95 -2.36 -1.42
CA VAL A 73 -6.69 -2.10 -2.13
C VAL A 73 -6.12 -3.42 -2.62
N HIS A 74 -6.11 -3.58 -3.93
CA HIS A 74 -5.47 -4.72 -4.58
C HIS A 74 -4.03 -4.37 -4.93
N THR A 75 -3.10 -5.22 -4.51
CA THR A 75 -1.69 -5.18 -4.92
C THR A 75 -1.35 -6.47 -5.66
N ARG A 76 -0.14 -6.56 -6.21
CA ARG A 76 0.31 -7.78 -6.89
C ARG A 76 0.15 -9.03 -6.03
N ASP A 77 0.46 -8.92 -4.73
CA ASP A 77 0.62 -10.08 -3.85
C ASP A 77 -0.48 -10.19 -2.78
N MET A 78 -1.11 -9.08 -2.41
CA MET A 78 -2.08 -9.01 -1.30
C MET A 78 -3.29 -8.14 -1.63
N GLU A 79 -4.42 -8.46 -1.02
CA GLU A 79 -5.57 -7.56 -0.91
C GLU A 79 -5.71 -7.06 0.53
N THR A 80 -6.09 -5.80 0.67
CA THR A 80 -6.35 -5.14 1.95
C THR A 80 -7.78 -4.62 1.95
N HIS A 81 -8.62 -5.11 2.88
CA HIS A 81 -10.04 -4.78 2.97
C HIS A 81 -10.31 -3.97 4.23
N VAL A 82 -11.02 -2.84 4.08
CA VAL A 82 -11.35 -1.92 5.17
C VAL A 82 -12.76 -1.34 5.01
N LEU A 83 -13.34 -0.83 6.11
CA LEU A 83 -14.65 -0.19 6.13
C LEU A 83 -14.58 1.32 6.48
N GLY A 84 -13.41 1.81 6.90
CA GLY A 84 -13.19 3.18 7.35
C GLY A 84 -11.98 3.21 8.27
N THR A 85 -10.79 3.44 7.72
CA THR A 85 -9.54 3.02 8.33
C THR A 85 -8.43 3.92 7.83
N THR A 86 -7.46 4.22 8.71
CA THR A 86 -6.21 4.87 8.33
C THR A 86 -5.09 3.84 8.35
N PHE A 87 -4.43 3.64 7.23
CA PHE A 87 -3.40 2.61 7.07
C PHE A 87 -2.41 2.96 5.97
N ASP A 88 -1.26 2.30 5.99
CA ASP A 88 -0.21 2.39 4.99
C ASP A 88 0.02 1.04 4.32
N ILE A 89 0.29 1.03 3.03
CA ILE A 89 0.68 -0.17 2.26
C ILE A 89 1.97 0.12 1.52
N GLN A 90 2.94 -0.80 1.67
CA GLN A 90 4.17 -0.86 0.90
C GLN A 90 4.18 -2.13 0.05
N ALA A 91 4.07 -1.98 -1.27
CA ALA A 91 3.94 -3.06 -2.25
C ALA A 91 4.74 -2.76 -3.53
N TYR A 92 6.03 -2.46 -3.37
CA TYR A 92 6.91 -2.19 -4.49
C TYR A 92 7.22 -3.47 -5.28
N PRO A 93 7.17 -3.43 -6.62
CA PRO A 93 7.36 -4.63 -7.46
C PRO A 93 8.79 -5.20 -7.42
N ASP A 94 9.79 -4.39 -7.06
CA ASP A 94 11.19 -4.78 -6.89
C ASP A 94 11.53 -5.25 -5.46
N GLU A 95 10.54 -5.28 -4.56
CA GLU A 95 10.64 -5.83 -3.22
C GLU A 95 9.97 -7.21 -3.12
N LEU A 96 10.54 -8.09 -2.29
CA LEU A 96 9.98 -9.43 -2.05
C LEU A 96 8.86 -9.43 -1.02
N THR A 97 8.75 -8.35 -0.24
CA THR A 97 7.82 -8.28 0.89
C THR A 97 6.79 -7.18 0.65
N THR A 98 5.52 -7.54 0.77
CA THR A 98 4.41 -6.59 0.84
C THR A 98 4.04 -6.38 2.31
N LYS A 99 3.87 -5.11 2.72
CA LYS A 99 3.56 -4.73 4.11
C LYS A 99 2.28 -3.91 4.14
N THR A 100 1.45 -4.14 5.17
CA THR A 100 0.27 -3.31 5.49
C THR A 100 0.33 -2.93 6.95
N THR A 101 0.34 -1.64 7.25
CA THR A 101 0.42 -1.10 8.62
C THR A 101 -0.87 -0.40 8.98
N LEU A 102 -1.48 -0.78 10.09
CA LEU A 102 -2.74 -0.22 10.56
C LEU A 102 -2.51 0.87 11.62
N LEU A 103 -3.04 2.07 11.35
CA LEU A 103 -3.00 3.18 12.30
C LEU A 103 -4.31 3.26 13.11
N THR A 104 -5.46 3.31 12.44
CA THR A 104 -6.78 3.38 13.11
C THR A 104 -7.79 2.49 12.41
N GLY A 105 -8.77 1.96 13.14
CA GLY A 105 -9.84 1.12 12.61
C GLY A 105 -9.52 -0.37 12.62
N ARG A 106 -9.86 -1.08 11.56
CA ARG A 106 -9.62 -2.52 11.38
C ARG A 106 -9.28 -2.81 9.92
N VAL A 107 -8.33 -3.69 9.71
CA VAL A 107 -7.89 -4.16 8.38
C VAL A 107 -7.97 -5.68 8.34
N LEU A 108 -8.54 -6.23 7.28
CA LEU A 108 -8.35 -7.61 6.88
C LEU A 108 -7.39 -7.65 5.70
N VAL A 109 -6.28 -8.36 5.83
CA VAL A 109 -5.36 -8.63 4.72
C VAL A 109 -5.51 -10.06 4.27
N SER A 110 -5.37 -10.30 2.97
CA SER A 110 -5.32 -11.63 2.36
C SER A 110 -4.21 -11.70 1.33
N VAL A 111 -3.59 -12.87 1.21
CA VAL A 111 -2.55 -13.10 0.18
C VAL A 111 -3.23 -13.64 -1.07
N ASN A 112 -2.97 -13.01 -2.22
CA ASN A 112 -3.51 -13.45 -3.50
C ASN A 112 -3.06 -14.89 -3.79
N HIS A 113 -3.98 -15.72 -4.28
CA HIS A 113 -3.74 -17.12 -4.62
C HIS A 113 -3.39 -18.07 -3.47
N LEU A 114 -3.45 -17.59 -2.20
CA LEU A 114 -3.27 -18.41 -1.01
C LEU A 114 -4.47 -18.23 -0.08
N SER A 115 -4.82 -19.27 0.68
CA SER A 115 -5.87 -19.18 1.71
C SER A 115 -5.30 -18.59 3.02
N LEU A 116 -4.52 -17.51 2.91
CA LEU A 116 -3.91 -16.82 4.04
C LEU A 116 -4.62 -15.50 4.27
N THR A 117 -5.11 -15.31 5.49
CA THR A 117 -5.76 -14.07 5.92
C THR A 117 -5.34 -13.69 7.32
N GLU A 118 -5.26 -12.38 7.59
CA GLU A 118 -4.99 -11.84 8.92
C GLU A 118 -5.83 -10.60 9.18
N THR A 119 -6.27 -10.43 10.43
CA THR A 119 -6.98 -9.23 10.86
C THR A 119 -6.09 -8.39 11.77
N LEU A 120 -5.81 -7.17 11.35
CA LEU A 120 -4.99 -6.24 12.10
C LEU A 120 -5.82 -5.39 13.07
N LYS A 121 -5.18 -5.08 14.21
CA LYS A 121 -5.58 -4.03 15.16
C LYS A 121 -4.61 -2.84 15.04
N PRO A 122 -5.00 -1.64 15.47
CA PRO A 122 -4.11 -0.48 15.46
C PRO A 122 -2.76 -0.77 16.14
N GLY A 123 -1.68 -0.29 15.53
CA GLY A 123 -0.32 -0.53 15.98
C GLY A 123 0.34 -1.80 15.43
N LEU A 124 -0.37 -2.57 14.59
CA LEU A 124 0.18 -3.79 13.97
C LEU A 124 0.49 -3.59 12.49
N GLN A 125 1.53 -4.28 12.05
CA GLN A 125 1.93 -4.42 10.65
C GLN A 125 1.89 -5.89 10.26
N ALA A 126 1.16 -6.21 9.19
CA ALA A 126 1.26 -7.49 8.50
C ALA A 126 2.29 -7.41 7.39
N SER A 127 3.07 -8.46 7.24
CA SER A 127 4.07 -8.60 6.18
C SER A 127 3.97 -9.99 5.57
N TRP A 128 3.91 -10.04 4.25
CA TRP A 128 4.04 -11.30 3.51
C TRP A 128 5.22 -11.22 2.56
N THR A 129 6.08 -12.22 2.63
CA THR A 129 7.27 -12.33 1.76
C THR A 129 7.00 -13.40 0.70
N LYS A 130 7.27 -13.08 -0.55
CA LYS A 130 7.07 -13.96 -1.70
C LYS A 130 7.72 -15.32 -1.49
N GLY A 131 6.94 -16.38 -1.69
CA GLY A 131 7.39 -17.76 -1.51
C GLY A 131 7.26 -18.30 -0.09
N THR A 132 6.67 -17.53 0.85
CA THR A 132 6.35 -18.03 2.20
C THR A 132 4.89 -18.44 2.31
N ASP A 133 4.60 -19.31 3.27
CA ASP A 133 3.29 -19.88 3.55
C ASP A 133 2.58 -19.22 4.75
N LYS A 134 3.04 -18.05 5.19
CA LYS A 134 2.50 -17.33 6.34
C LYS A 134 2.56 -15.82 6.18
N ILE A 135 1.60 -15.13 6.81
CA ILE A 135 1.68 -13.70 7.09
C ILE A 135 2.34 -13.52 8.45
N THR A 136 3.34 -12.67 8.53
CA THR A 136 3.98 -12.29 9.79
C THR A 136 3.33 -11.01 10.30
N VAL A 137 2.95 -10.98 11.58
CA VAL A 137 2.37 -9.79 12.22
C VAL A 137 3.28 -9.33 13.34
N LYS A 138 3.65 -8.05 13.32
CA LYS A 138 4.47 -7.42 14.37
C LYS A 138 3.86 -6.11 14.84
N LYS A 139 4.19 -5.72 16.09
CA LYS A 139 3.88 -4.38 16.60
C LYS A 139 4.90 -3.38 16.05
N VAL A 140 4.41 -2.22 15.60
CA VAL A 140 5.24 -1.14 15.05
C VAL A 140 4.85 0.20 15.67
N ASN A 141 5.77 1.16 15.62
CA ASN A 141 5.45 2.55 15.96
C ASN A 141 4.74 3.21 14.77
N VAL A 142 3.42 3.28 14.82
CA VAL A 142 2.62 3.85 13.72
C VAL A 142 2.88 5.32 13.47
N ALA A 143 3.37 6.06 14.48
CA ALA A 143 3.71 7.47 14.29
C ALA A 143 4.88 7.68 13.31
N THR A 144 5.76 6.70 13.17
CA THR A 144 6.91 6.75 12.26
C THR A 144 6.58 6.29 10.85
N GLN A 145 5.55 5.45 10.68
CA GLN A 145 5.22 4.82 9.39
C GLN A 145 4.66 5.79 8.34
N ALA A 146 4.20 6.95 8.77
CA ALA A 146 3.60 7.95 7.88
C ALA A 146 4.44 9.23 7.74
N LEU A 147 5.62 9.28 8.36
CA LEU A 147 6.50 10.46 8.34
C LEU A 147 7.04 10.81 6.95
N TRP A 148 7.09 9.83 6.06
CA TRP A 148 7.49 10.05 4.68
C TRP A 148 6.60 11.10 3.98
N ARG A 149 5.33 11.23 4.34
CA ARG A 149 4.42 12.27 3.82
C ARG A 149 4.90 13.69 4.15
N ASP A 150 5.60 13.82 5.26
CA ASP A 150 6.16 15.10 5.74
C ASP A 150 7.63 15.28 5.33
N GLY A 151 8.15 14.41 4.44
CA GLY A 151 9.53 14.48 3.97
C GLY A 151 10.56 13.89 4.93
N ILE A 152 10.13 13.09 5.90
CA ILE A 152 11.01 12.51 6.93
C ILE A 152 11.17 11.01 6.67
N ILE A 153 12.40 10.57 6.50
CA ILE A 153 12.78 9.16 6.45
C ILE A 153 13.16 8.72 7.86
N MET A 154 12.48 7.69 8.36
CA MET A 154 12.83 7.04 9.61
C MET A 154 13.44 5.66 9.28
N LEU A 155 14.62 5.40 9.85
CA LEU A 155 15.31 4.12 9.76
C LEU A 155 15.29 3.49 11.16
N ASP A 156 14.87 2.23 11.25
CA ASP A 156 14.73 1.52 12.51
C ASP A 156 15.07 0.03 12.30
N ASP A 157 16.36 -0.28 12.42
CA ASP A 157 16.92 -1.63 12.25
C ASP A 157 16.60 -2.26 10.86
N ASP A 158 16.53 -1.40 9.84
CA ASP A 158 16.27 -1.81 8.46
C ASP A 158 17.52 -2.40 7.81
N GLU A 159 17.35 -3.42 6.97
CA GLU A 159 18.44 -3.99 6.17
C GLU A 159 19.00 -2.93 5.20
N LEU A 160 20.32 -2.87 5.06
CA LEU A 160 21.00 -1.87 4.22
C LEU A 160 20.46 -1.86 2.78
N ASP A 161 20.14 -3.02 2.22
CA ASP A 161 19.59 -3.14 0.87
C ASP A 161 18.21 -2.44 0.75
N ASP A 162 17.36 -2.53 1.79
CA ASP A 162 16.04 -1.89 1.84
C ASP A 162 16.19 -0.38 1.98
N VAL A 163 17.09 0.07 2.87
CA VAL A 163 17.43 1.49 3.03
C VAL A 163 17.91 2.09 1.70
N MET A 164 18.82 1.41 1.02
CA MET A 164 19.35 1.91 -0.25
C MET A 164 18.30 1.94 -1.36
N ARG A 165 17.38 0.98 -1.42
CA ARG A 165 16.24 1.03 -2.35
C ARG A 165 15.34 2.23 -2.07
N MET A 166 14.99 2.46 -0.79
CA MET A 166 14.17 3.59 -0.37
C MET A 166 14.84 4.93 -0.73
N LEU A 167 16.13 5.12 -0.40
CA LEU A 167 16.88 6.32 -0.73
C LEU A 167 17.00 6.53 -2.24
N ALA A 168 17.18 5.47 -3.02
CA ALA A 168 17.24 5.54 -4.47
C ALA A 168 15.92 6.03 -5.10
N ARG A 169 14.77 5.63 -4.55
CA ARG A 169 13.45 6.14 -4.96
C ARG A 169 13.28 7.61 -4.55
N TRP A 170 13.62 7.95 -3.32
CA TRP A 170 13.42 9.29 -2.76
C TRP A 170 14.24 10.38 -3.45
N TYR A 171 15.51 10.08 -3.73
CA TYR A 171 16.43 11.04 -4.32
C TYR A 171 16.62 10.86 -5.83
N ASN A 172 15.89 9.91 -6.44
CA ASN A 172 16.01 9.55 -7.85
C ASN A 172 17.47 9.30 -8.25
N VAL A 173 18.17 8.50 -7.45
CA VAL A 173 19.57 8.13 -7.66
C VAL A 173 19.72 6.64 -7.91
N THR A 174 20.81 6.25 -8.52
CA THR A 174 21.23 4.85 -8.63
C THR A 174 22.39 4.59 -7.68
N TYR A 175 22.47 3.39 -7.13
CA TYR A 175 23.55 3.00 -6.25
C TYR A 175 24.19 1.67 -6.70
N LYS A 176 25.41 1.45 -6.25
CA LYS A 176 26.13 0.19 -6.48
C LYS A 176 26.95 -0.15 -5.25
N PHE A 177 26.74 -1.34 -4.71
CA PHE A 177 27.63 -1.87 -3.68
C PHE A 177 28.98 -2.26 -4.27
N LYS A 178 30.05 -1.88 -3.57
CA LYS A 178 31.42 -2.34 -3.85
C LYS A 178 31.89 -3.13 -2.63
N GLY A 179 32.24 -4.41 -2.80
CA GLY A 179 32.73 -5.28 -1.74
C GLY A 179 31.90 -6.54 -1.57
N ASP A 180 32.32 -7.35 -0.58
CA ASP A 180 31.63 -8.60 -0.23
C ASP A 180 30.36 -8.24 0.60
N ARG A 181 29.22 -8.78 0.19
CA ARG A 181 27.92 -8.61 0.88
C ARG A 181 27.79 -9.47 2.15
N SER A 182 28.80 -10.25 2.50
CA SER A 182 28.78 -11.16 3.65
C SER A 182 29.01 -10.46 5.00
N VAL A 183 29.23 -9.14 5.00
CA VAL A 183 29.36 -8.36 6.24
C VAL A 183 27.97 -7.85 6.64
N LYS A 184 27.44 -8.45 7.72
CA LYS A 184 26.24 -7.97 8.41
C LYS A 184 26.58 -6.74 9.26
#